data_f8e68ed6e2afd08aacb843fd1eb3ee6d
#
_entry.id   f8e68ed6e2afd08aacb843fd1eb3ee6d
#
_cell.length_a   1.000
_cell.length_b   1.000
_cell.length_c   1.000
_cell.angle_alpha   90.00
_cell.angle_beta   90.00
_cell.angle_gamma   90.00
#
_symmetry.space_group_name_H-M   'P 1'
#
loop_
_entity.id
_entity.type
_entity.pdbx_description
1 polymer ?
#
loop_
_entity_poly.entity_id
_entity_poly.type
_entity_poly.pdbx_seq_one_letter_code
_entity_poly.pdbx_strand_id
1 'polypeptide(L)'
;MESLRAFGYELSTALADLADNSLFHHSRHITVHFHWAGENSAIALADDGDGMDERTLVNAMRLGSRNPRAPRDPGDFGRFGLGLKTASFSQCRRVTVFTKQHRKETLIRCWDLDHVAETGEWQLLRTSSALAARLAEKLADTKQGTVVIWEKLDRLTADTKTENDADEDAFLRRAEQVGDHFSAVFHRFMNGNRAVAFSLNGTAIQPWDPFLVDEAATQRLPLERLRFQGHVVEVEPFILPHLSKLDISAHRTAAGLRGWNAHQGFYIYRNRRLLVPGDWLGIKGWRQEEHYKLARIQVDLPNALDHEWEIDVTKSRARPPEKLRRELVRIGESTRSVAKRVYSHRGAKLVPAEGQERVFLWEQTAKHNQVSYRVNRDHPLVKQVRAACSDAPKFSALIRLIEETIPVPLITITDREKPDQTIGPFETSKESEILEVMRQVFASLRASGLSRREALLRLAHFEPFPRFPELLQTIQEEDEP
;
A
#
# COMPACT_ATOMS: atom_id res chain seq x y z
N MET A 1 34.28 -9.00 -4.78
CA MET A 1 33.32 -8.47 -3.78
C MET A 1 32.71 -7.16 -4.23
N GLU A 2 33.43 -6.19 -4.73
CA GLU A 2 32.84 -4.92 -5.22
C GLU A 2 31.79 -5.16 -6.29
N SER A 3 31.90 -6.18 -7.15
CA SER A 3 30.86 -6.56 -8.10
C SER A 3 29.57 -7.06 -7.48
N LEU A 4 29.58 -7.62 -6.25
CA LEU A 4 28.37 -7.98 -5.49
C LEU A 4 27.65 -6.75 -4.94
N ARG A 5 28.36 -5.65 -4.74
CA ARG A 5 27.80 -4.38 -4.30
C ARG A 5 27.02 -3.67 -5.41
N ALA A 6 27.28 -4.02 -6.67
CA ALA A 6 26.63 -3.42 -7.86
C ALA A 6 25.18 -3.88 -8.10
N PHE A 7 24.65 -4.84 -7.33
CA PHE A 7 23.30 -5.41 -7.53
C PHE A 7 22.13 -4.47 -7.15
N GLY A 8 22.35 -3.21 -6.91
CA GLY A 8 21.28 -2.22 -6.83
C GLY A 8 20.12 -2.53 -5.86
N TYR A 9 20.41 -3.24 -4.75
CA TYR A 9 19.39 -3.49 -3.72
C TYR A 9 19.00 -2.20 -3.03
N GLU A 10 17.69 -1.94 -2.97
CA GLU A 10 17.17 -0.94 -2.04
C GLU A 10 17.26 -1.45 -0.59
N LEU A 11 17.46 -0.54 0.36
CA LEU A 11 17.63 -0.86 1.78
C LEU A 11 16.48 -1.70 2.33
N SER A 12 15.24 -1.29 2.01
CA SER A 12 14.03 -1.98 2.46
C SER A 12 13.95 -3.41 1.95
N THR A 13 14.32 -3.63 0.68
CA THR A 13 14.35 -4.96 0.07
C THR A 13 15.46 -5.83 0.66
N ALA A 14 16.63 -5.24 0.92
CA ALA A 14 17.75 -5.95 1.53
C ALA A 14 17.40 -6.45 2.95
N LEU A 15 16.78 -5.61 3.77
CA LEU A 15 16.32 -6.01 5.10
C LEU A 15 15.16 -7.02 5.03
N ALA A 16 14.26 -6.91 4.03
CA ALA A 16 13.20 -7.89 3.81
C ALA A 16 13.76 -9.29 3.47
N ASP A 17 14.86 -9.37 2.74
CA ASP A 17 15.52 -10.67 2.47
C ASP A 17 16.15 -11.29 3.74
N LEU A 18 16.61 -10.48 4.69
CA LEU A 18 17.00 -10.98 6.00
C LEU A 18 15.79 -11.47 6.81
N ALA A 19 14.71 -10.72 6.81
CA ALA A 19 13.47 -11.10 7.48
C ALA A 19 12.84 -12.38 6.89
N ASP A 20 12.95 -12.61 5.58
CA ASP A 20 12.55 -13.87 4.94
C ASP A 20 13.31 -15.07 5.55
N ASN A 21 14.60 -14.94 5.84
CA ASN A 21 15.38 -15.98 6.51
C ASN A 21 14.86 -16.22 7.93
N SER A 22 14.59 -15.16 8.68
CA SER A 22 14.01 -15.24 10.03
C SER A 22 12.66 -15.96 10.04
N LEU A 23 11.79 -15.64 9.09
CA LEU A 23 10.49 -16.32 8.92
C LEU A 23 10.65 -17.81 8.57
N PHE A 24 11.59 -18.15 7.70
CA PHE A 24 11.87 -19.54 7.32
C PHE A 24 12.37 -20.38 8.50
N HIS A 25 13.13 -19.76 9.40
CA HIS A 25 13.63 -20.36 10.62
C HIS A 25 12.74 -20.11 11.85
N HIS A 26 11.43 -20.03 11.64
CA HIS A 26 10.36 -20.08 12.64
C HIS A 26 10.33 -18.93 13.64
N SER A 27 10.91 -17.77 13.31
CA SER A 27 10.84 -16.59 14.18
C SER A 27 9.41 -16.13 14.43
N ARG A 28 9.17 -15.66 15.65
CA ARG A 28 7.92 -15.03 16.08
C ARG A 28 8.07 -13.53 16.33
N HIS A 29 9.28 -13.09 16.57
CA HIS A 29 9.61 -11.69 16.77
C HIS A 29 10.78 -11.32 15.88
N ILE A 30 10.60 -10.31 15.04
CA ILE A 30 11.62 -9.76 14.16
C ILE A 30 11.72 -8.27 14.45
N THR A 31 12.89 -7.82 14.87
CA THR A 31 13.14 -6.42 15.23
C THR A 31 14.21 -5.83 14.33
N VAL A 32 13.93 -4.69 13.75
CA VAL A 32 14.93 -3.87 13.04
C VAL A 32 15.30 -2.68 13.91
N HIS A 33 16.59 -2.43 14.06
CA HIS A 33 17.11 -1.32 14.84
C HIS A 33 18.06 -0.49 14.00
N PHE A 34 17.77 0.80 13.86
CA PHE A 34 18.58 1.82 13.25
C PHE A 34 19.30 2.61 14.35
N HIS A 35 20.61 2.47 14.43
CA HIS A 35 21.45 3.17 15.39
C HIS A 35 22.17 4.32 14.69
N TRP A 36 21.80 5.56 15.04
CA TRP A 36 22.44 6.76 14.53
C TRP A 36 23.72 7.07 15.27
N ALA A 37 24.79 7.31 14.55
CA ALA A 37 26.10 7.76 15.04
C ALA A 37 26.93 8.39 13.90
N GLY A 38 26.31 9.18 13.01
CA GLY A 38 26.97 9.75 11.83
C GLY A 38 27.52 8.65 10.92
N GLU A 39 28.76 8.76 10.50
CA GLU A 39 29.44 7.72 9.69
C GLU A 39 29.56 6.35 10.39
N ASN A 40 29.50 6.33 11.73
CA ASN A 40 29.54 5.11 12.52
C ASN A 40 28.16 4.51 12.81
N SER A 41 27.14 4.97 12.12
CA SER A 41 25.79 4.41 12.22
C SER A 41 25.77 2.93 11.86
N ALA A 42 24.81 2.21 12.44
CA ALA A 42 24.63 0.78 12.21
C ALA A 42 23.16 0.41 12.06
N ILE A 43 22.88 -0.67 11.35
CA ILE A 43 21.55 -1.26 11.25
C ILE A 43 21.64 -2.70 11.74
N ALA A 44 20.72 -3.10 12.61
CA ALA A 44 20.63 -4.48 13.10
C ALA A 44 19.27 -5.06 12.82
N LEU A 45 19.21 -6.33 12.41
CA LEU A 45 17.99 -7.14 12.38
C LEU A 45 18.18 -8.32 13.33
N ALA A 46 17.29 -8.42 14.29
CA ALA A 46 17.27 -9.48 15.31
C ALA A 46 16.00 -10.32 15.18
N ASP A 47 16.16 -11.62 15.40
CA ASP A 47 15.07 -12.58 15.41
C ASP A 47 15.22 -13.59 16.57
N ASP A 48 14.11 -14.24 16.95
CA ASP A 48 14.03 -15.30 17.94
C ASP A 48 13.88 -16.71 17.34
N GLY A 49 14.28 -16.86 16.07
CA GLY A 49 14.21 -18.14 15.35
C GLY A 49 15.13 -19.23 15.91
N ASP A 50 15.26 -20.33 15.16
CA ASP A 50 15.99 -21.53 15.62
C ASP A 50 17.48 -21.31 15.95
N GLY A 51 18.07 -20.24 15.44
CA GLY A 51 19.52 -20.01 15.50
C GLY A 51 20.32 -21.00 14.64
N MET A 52 21.64 -20.86 14.63
CA MET A 52 22.54 -21.67 13.81
C MET A 52 23.61 -22.36 14.66
N ASP A 53 23.97 -23.59 14.32
CA ASP A 53 25.22 -24.20 14.76
C ASP A 53 26.41 -23.64 13.95
N GLU A 54 27.64 -23.96 14.35
CA GLU A 54 28.85 -23.44 13.71
C GLU A 54 28.93 -23.79 12.23
N ARG A 55 28.58 -25.02 11.86
CA ARG A 55 28.60 -25.47 10.47
C ARG A 55 27.61 -24.72 9.61
N THR A 56 26.40 -24.53 10.10
CA THR A 56 25.35 -23.80 9.44
C THR A 56 25.71 -22.32 9.29
N LEU A 57 26.25 -21.69 10.35
CA LEU A 57 26.69 -20.31 10.34
C LEU A 57 27.80 -20.07 9.30
N VAL A 58 28.83 -20.92 9.29
CA VAL A 58 29.93 -20.82 8.31
C VAL A 58 29.39 -21.02 6.88
N ASN A 59 28.49 -21.97 6.67
CA ASN A 59 27.86 -22.17 5.36
C ASN A 59 26.98 -20.98 4.95
N ALA A 60 26.20 -20.41 5.87
CA ALA A 60 25.40 -19.22 5.64
C ALA A 60 26.25 -18.01 5.25
N MET A 61 27.44 -17.88 5.84
CA MET A 61 28.41 -16.81 5.54
C MET A 61 29.29 -17.10 4.32
N ARG A 62 29.37 -18.35 3.84
CA ARG A 62 30.18 -18.74 2.68
C ARG A 62 29.56 -18.24 1.38
N LEU A 63 30.33 -17.62 0.50
CA LEU A 63 29.88 -17.18 -0.83
C LEU A 63 29.62 -18.39 -1.74
N GLY A 64 28.43 -18.40 -2.41
CA GLY A 64 28.09 -19.45 -3.38
C GLY A 64 27.82 -20.83 -2.77
N SER A 65 27.31 -20.91 -1.55
CA SER A 65 27.15 -22.18 -0.80
C SER A 65 26.02 -23.10 -1.30
N ARG A 66 25.09 -22.65 -2.13
CA ARG A 66 23.96 -23.47 -2.62
C ARG A 66 23.87 -23.47 -4.15
N ASN A 67 23.57 -24.65 -4.71
CA ASN A 67 23.24 -24.79 -6.14
C ASN A 67 21.81 -24.27 -6.37
N PRO A 68 21.58 -23.30 -7.27
CA PRO A 68 20.25 -22.78 -7.60
C PRO A 68 19.26 -23.82 -8.17
N ARG A 69 19.76 -24.97 -8.65
CA ARG A 69 18.95 -26.06 -9.24
C ARG A 69 18.65 -27.20 -8.26
N ALA A 70 19.14 -27.14 -7.02
CA ALA A 70 18.87 -28.19 -6.04
C ALA A 70 17.38 -28.17 -5.62
N PRO A 71 16.77 -29.36 -5.34
CA PRO A 71 15.42 -29.43 -4.76
C PRO A 71 15.35 -28.60 -3.48
N ARG A 72 14.20 -27.96 -3.24
CA ARG A 72 13.98 -27.04 -2.12
C ARG A 72 12.80 -27.42 -1.29
N ASP A 73 12.86 -27.00 -0.03
CA ASP A 73 11.70 -27.01 0.84
C ASP A 73 10.61 -26.08 0.25
N PRO A 74 9.35 -26.51 0.16
CA PRO A 74 8.24 -25.67 -0.28
C PRO A 74 8.08 -24.37 0.53
N GLY A 75 8.58 -24.33 1.77
CA GLY A 75 8.58 -23.14 2.64
C GLY A 75 9.74 -22.18 2.42
N ASP A 76 10.80 -22.54 1.66
CA ASP A 76 12.00 -21.72 1.50
C ASP A 76 11.74 -20.46 0.66
N PHE A 77 11.98 -19.27 1.26
CA PHE A 77 11.89 -17.96 0.59
C PHE A 77 13.15 -17.63 -0.20
N GLY A 78 14.27 -18.32 0.08
CA GLY A 78 15.57 -18.07 -0.54
C GLY A 78 15.76 -18.81 -1.86
N ARG A 79 15.89 -18.12 -3.00
CA ARG A 79 16.09 -18.76 -4.32
C ARG A 79 17.55 -19.11 -4.60
N PHE A 80 18.50 -18.30 -4.17
CA PHE A 80 19.88 -18.36 -4.64
C PHE A 80 20.91 -18.70 -3.56
N GLY A 81 20.51 -18.79 -2.28
CA GLY A 81 21.46 -18.95 -1.16
C GLY A 81 22.43 -17.76 -1.02
N LEU A 82 22.13 -16.66 -1.67
CA LEU A 82 22.94 -15.45 -1.71
C LEU A 82 22.34 -14.30 -0.90
N GLY A 83 21.05 -14.39 -0.48
CA GLY A 83 20.28 -13.28 0.09
C GLY A 83 21.00 -12.57 1.23
N LEU A 84 21.45 -13.30 2.26
CA LEU A 84 22.18 -12.69 3.39
C LEU A 84 23.40 -11.87 2.91
N LYS A 85 24.16 -12.39 1.97
CA LYS A 85 25.45 -11.79 1.54
C LYS A 85 25.25 -10.66 0.54
N THR A 86 24.44 -10.88 -0.51
CA THR A 86 24.19 -9.86 -1.52
C THR A 86 23.39 -8.70 -0.94
N ALA A 87 22.39 -8.97 -0.13
CA ALA A 87 21.63 -7.96 0.58
C ALA A 87 22.57 -7.13 1.50
N SER A 88 23.35 -7.80 2.36
CA SER A 88 24.23 -7.11 3.29
C SER A 88 25.30 -6.28 2.59
N PHE A 89 26.06 -6.87 1.65
CA PHE A 89 27.14 -6.14 0.99
C PHE A 89 26.68 -5.05 0.03
N SER A 90 25.43 -5.08 -0.40
CA SER A 90 24.84 -3.95 -1.12
C SER A 90 24.68 -2.71 -0.24
N GLN A 91 24.60 -2.87 1.08
CA GLN A 91 24.31 -1.81 2.04
C GLN A 91 25.48 -1.42 2.94
N CYS A 92 26.39 -2.37 3.24
CA CYS A 92 27.47 -2.16 4.21
C CYS A 92 28.80 -2.75 3.76
N ARG A 93 29.88 -2.34 4.41
CA ARG A 93 31.24 -2.91 4.23
C ARG A 93 31.60 -3.94 5.30
N ARG A 94 30.88 -3.91 6.45
CA ARG A 94 31.05 -4.89 7.53
C ARG A 94 29.71 -5.49 7.90
N VAL A 95 29.62 -6.82 7.85
CA VAL A 95 28.44 -7.59 8.33
C VAL A 95 28.88 -8.57 9.40
N THR A 96 28.27 -8.45 10.58
CA THR A 96 28.49 -9.35 11.71
C THR A 96 27.21 -10.12 12.01
N VAL A 97 27.32 -11.44 12.16
CA VAL A 97 26.21 -12.32 12.54
C VAL A 97 26.50 -12.91 13.90
N PHE A 98 25.61 -12.67 14.84
CA PHE A 98 25.52 -13.36 16.12
C PHE A 98 24.37 -14.34 16.03
N THR A 99 24.59 -15.59 16.47
CA THR A 99 23.53 -16.59 16.45
C THR A 99 23.66 -17.54 17.63
N LYS A 100 22.54 -18.01 18.12
CA LYS A 100 22.47 -18.87 19.30
C LYS A 100 21.34 -19.87 19.13
N GLN A 101 21.63 -21.14 19.23
CA GLN A 101 20.63 -22.18 19.37
C GLN A 101 20.20 -22.32 20.84
N HIS A 102 19.03 -22.89 21.07
CA HIS A 102 18.50 -23.08 22.42
C HIS A 102 19.51 -23.81 23.33
N ARG A 103 19.84 -23.22 24.46
CA ARG A 103 20.80 -23.73 25.47
C ARG A 103 22.24 -23.90 24.94
N LYS A 104 22.62 -23.23 23.87
CA LYS A 104 23.99 -23.20 23.33
C LYS A 104 24.63 -21.82 23.55
N GLU A 105 25.92 -21.77 23.38
CA GLU A 105 26.67 -20.51 23.40
C GLU A 105 26.40 -19.69 22.14
N THR A 106 26.61 -18.38 22.23
CA THR A 106 26.50 -17.47 21.10
C THR A 106 27.71 -17.62 20.20
N LEU A 107 27.48 -17.87 18.93
CA LEU A 107 28.49 -17.93 17.88
C LEU A 107 28.55 -16.61 17.12
N ILE A 108 29.73 -16.21 16.70
CA ILE A 108 29.98 -14.95 15.98
C ILE A 108 30.75 -15.23 14.70
N ARG A 109 30.34 -14.62 13.59
CA ARG A 109 31.11 -14.54 12.34
C ARG A 109 30.97 -13.18 11.73
N CYS A 110 32.08 -12.64 11.22
CA CYS A 110 32.09 -11.30 10.62
C CYS A 110 32.84 -11.32 9.29
N TRP A 111 32.26 -10.69 8.29
CA TRP A 111 32.93 -10.24 7.09
C TRP A 111 33.20 -8.74 7.18
N ASP A 112 34.47 -8.35 7.01
CA ASP A 112 34.88 -6.96 6.88
C ASP A 112 35.65 -6.79 5.56
N LEU A 113 35.06 -6.01 4.64
CA LEU A 113 35.62 -5.79 3.30
C LEU A 113 36.94 -5.00 3.35
N ASP A 114 37.13 -4.15 4.36
CA ASP A 114 38.35 -3.38 4.52
C ASP A 114 39.49 -4.31 4.96
N HIS A 115 39.21 -5.21 5.91
CA HIS A 115 40.18 -6.25 6.31
C HIS A 115 40.57 -7.15 5.14
N VAL A 116 39.60 -7.55 4.29
CA VAL A 116 39.91 -8.33 3.07
C VAL A 116 40.74 -7.52 2.09
N ALA A 117 40.49 -6.22 1.95
CA ALA A 117 41.30 -5.36 1.08
C ALA A 117 42.73 -5.15 1.61
N GLU A 118 42.91 -5.01 2.91
CA GLU A 118 44.22 -4.83 3.57
C GLU A 118 45.09 -6.10 3.53
N THR A 119 44.47 -7.26 3.79
CA THR A 119 45.19 -8.53 3.89
C THR A 119 45.34 -9.26 2.55
N GLY A 120 44.50 -8.95 1.58
CA GLY A 120 44.36 -9.71 0.33
C GLY A 120 43.74 -11.11 0.51
N GLU A 121 43.33 -11.48 1.72
CA GLU A 121 42.83 -12.80 2.07
C GLU A 121 41.34 -12.80 2.44
N TRP A 122 40.64 -13.83 2.03
CA TRP A 122 39.23 -14.06 2.36
C TRP A 122 39.10 -14.70 3.73
N GLN A 123 39.21 -13.91 4.79
CA GLN A 123 39.16 -14.39 6.18
C GLN A 123 37.78 -14.09 6.77
N LEU A 124 37.05 -15.13 7.19
CA LEU A 124 35.82 -15.01 7.97
C LEU A 124 36.20 -14.89 9.46
N LEU A 125 36.08 -13.68 10.00
CA LEU A 125 36.48 -13.35 11.36
C LEU A 125 35.56 -13.98 12.41
N ARG A 126 36.11 -14.30 13.58
CA ARG A 126 35.37 -14.79 14.77
C ARG A 126 35.15 -13.69 15.80
N THR A 127 35.45 -12.46 15.47
CA THR A 127 35.35 -11.29 16.33
C THR A 127 34.35 -10.30 15.79
N SER A 128 33.86 -9.41 16.65
CA SER A 128 32.98 -8.30 16.32
C SER A 128 33.57 -6.97 16.74
N SER A 129 33.02 -5.88 16.28
CA SER A 129 33.27 -4.56 16.84
C SER A 129 32.63 -4.42 18.23
N ALA A 130 33.07 -3.46 19.02
CA ALA A 130 32.45 -3.13 20.30
C ALA A 130 30.99 -2.66 20.13
N LEU A 131 30.68 -1.91 19.04
CA LEU A 131 29.32 -1.49 18.72
C LEU A 131 28.43 -2.69 18.40
N ALA A 132 28.89 -3.61 17.54
CA ALA A 132 28.11 -4.79 17.19
C ALA A 132 27.85 -5.69 18.42
N ALA A 133 28.85 -5.90 19.29
CA ALA A 133 28.66 -6.66 20.53
C ALA A 133 27.58 -6.03 21.41
N ARG A 134 27.63 -4.71 21.62
CA ARG A 134 26.64 -3.97 22.41
C ARG A 134 25.22 -4.04 21.81
N LEU A 135 25.10 -3.94 20.48
CA LEU A 135 23.79 -4.05 19.82
C LEU A 135 23.25 -5.48 19.89
N ALA A 136 24.12 -6.48 19.79
CA ALA A 136 23.72 -7.89 19.91
C ALA A 136 23.25 -8.23 21.33
N GLU A 137 23.93 -7.73 22.38
CA GLU A 137 23.48 -7.92 23.76
C GLU A 137 22.08 -7.35 24.02
N LYS A 138 21.84 -6.11 23.54
CA LYS A 138 20.55 -5.43 23.69
C LYS A 138 19.41 -6.15 22.97
N LEU A 139 19.67 -6.78 21.82
CA LEU A 139 18.66 -7.42 20.98
C LEU A 139 18.58 -8.94 21.21
N ALA A 140 19.62 -9.54 21.77
CA ALA A 140 19.70 -11.00 21.98
C ALA A 140 19.17 -11.46 23.35
N ASP A 141 18.24 -10.72 23.96
CA ASP A 141 17.56 -11.11 25.22
C ASP A 141 16.59 -12.27 25.02
N THR A 142 16.89 -13.11 24.05
CA THR A 142 16.14 -14.29 23.68
C THR A 142 16.89 -15.57 24.07
N LYS A 143 16.17 -16.67 24.24
CA LYS A 143 16.77 -17.98 24.55
C LYS A 143 17.53 -18.56 23.36
N GLN A 144 17.17 -18.16 22.16
CA GLN A 144 17.74 -18.54 20.86
C GLN A 144 17.45 -17.45 19.83
N GLY A 145 18.10 -17.47 18.67
CA GLY A 145 17.82 -16.54 17.58
C GLY A 145 19.08 -16.10 16.84
N THR A 146 18.92 -15.10 15.99
CA THR A 146 20.00 -14.54 15.19
C THR A 146 19.94 -13.02 15.17
N VAL A 147 21.10 -12.36 15.24
CA VAL A 147 21.23 -10.92 15.05
C VAL A 147 22.24 -10.68 13.92
N VAL A 148 21.79 -10.02 12.86
CA VAL A 148 22.60 -9.56 11.74
C VAL A 148 22.84 -8.06 11.88
N ILE A 149 24.08 -7.63 11.92
CA ILE A 149 24.45 -6.23 12.12
C ILE A 149 25.27 -5.74 10.94
N TRP A 150 24.85 -4.63 10.38
CA TRP A 150 25.51 -3.89 9.31
C TRP A 150 26.19 -2.64 9.86
N GLU A 151 27.47 -2.53 9.64
CA GLU A 151 28.30 -1.40 10.00
C GLU A 151 29.06 -0.88 8.76
N LYS A 152 29.63 0.30 8.85
CA LYS A 152 30.28 0.97 7.73
C LYS A 152 29.31 1.08 6.54
N LEU A 153 28.22 1.80 6.79
CA LEU A 153 27.11 2.02 5.85
C LEU A 153 27.46 3.10 4.82
N ASP A 154 28.57 2.91 4.10
CA ASP A 154 29.19 3.91 3.23
C ASP A 154 28.25 4.52 2.17
N ARG A 155 27.20 3.81 1.76
CA ARG A 155 26.21 4.33 0.81
C ARG A 155 25.07 5.13 1.46
N LEU A 156 24.89 4.98 2.76
CA LEU A 156 23.80 5.60 3.50
C LEU A 156 24.30 6.78 4.33
N THR A 157 25.53 6.68 4.83
CA THR A 157 26.09 7.61 5.82
C THR A 157 27.44 8.17 5.40
N ALA A 158 27.82 8.11 4.11
CA ALA A 158 29.02 8.79 3.62
C ALA A 158 28.89 10.30 3.88
N ASP A 159 29.94 10.89 4.43
CA ASP A 159 30.05 12.32 4.74
C ASP A 159 29.01 12.86 5.76
N THR A 160 28.28 11.98 6.47
CA THR A 160 27.32 12.41 7.51
C THR A 160 28.02 12.71 8.83
N LYS A 161 27.51 13.71 9.56
CA LYS A 161 28.02 14.11 10.87
C LYS A 161 27.02 13.80 11.96
N THR A 162 27.50 13.26 13.07
CA THR A 162 26.64 12.87 14.22
C THR A 162 25.83 14.05 14.77
N GLU A 163 26.37 15.25 14.68
CA GLU A 163 25.78 16.49 15.24
C GLU A 163 24.88 17.21 14.23
N ASN A 164 24.62 16.63 13.06
CA ASN A 164 23.77 17.22 12.03
C ASN A 164 22.38 16.61 12.06
N ASP A 165 21.43 17.34 12.60
CA ASP A 165 20.00 16.92 12.72
C ASP A 165 19.39 16.52 11.34
N ALA A 166 19.78 17.20 10.27
CA ALA A 166 19.27 16.89 8.93
C ALA A 166 19.75 15.53 8.40
N ASP A 167 20.99 15.12 8.77
CA ASP A 167 21.52 13.80 8.42
C ASP A 167 20.84 12.72 9.25
N GLU A 168 20.60 12.97 10.55
CA GLU A 168 19.83 12.07 11.42
C GLU A 168 18.40 11.88 10.90
N ASP A 169 17.71 12.98 10.60
CA ASP A 169 16.36 12.93 10.02
C ASP A 169 16.33 12.15 8.69
N ALA A 170 17.34 12.33 7.85
CA ALA A 170 17.44 11.58 6.59
C ALA A 170 17.62 10.07 6.83
N PHE A 171 18.41 9.70 7.82
CA PHE A 171 18.61 8.31 8.22
C PHE A 171 17.34 7.70 8.83
N LEU A 172 16.63 8.44 9.70
CA LEU A 172 15.38 8.00 10.30
C LEU A 172 14.24 7.89 9.29
N ARG A 173 14.15 8.79 8.30
CA ARG A 173 13.20 8.63 7.18
C ARG A 173 13.41 7.34 6.39
N ARG A 174 14.65 6.87 6.26
CA ARG A 174 14.92 5.55 5.64
C ARG A 174 14.44 4.40 6.53
N ALA A 175 14.52 4.55 7.84
CA ALA A 175 13.94 3.58 8.78
C ALA A 175 12.42 3.50 8.61
N GLU A 176 11.73 4.64 8.54
CA GLU A 176 10.29 4.70 8.28
C GLU A 176 9.93 3.98 6.96
N GLN A 177 10.65 4.24 5.88
CA GLN A 177 10.45 3.55 4.59
C GLN A 177 10.61 2.02 4.70
N VAL A 178 11.52 1.55 5.55
CA VAL A 178 11.67 0.11 5.85
C VAL A 178 10.46 -0.42 6.62
N GLY A 179 9.99 0.31 7.64
CA GLY A 179 8.79 -0.04 8.39
C GLY A 179 7.56 -0.19 7.50
N ASP A 180 7.37 0.77 6.64
CA ASP A 180 6.31 0.81 5.65
C ASP A 180 6.40 -0.36 4.64
N HIS A 181 7.61 -0.64 4.15
CA HIS A 181 7.82 -1.78 3.26
C HIS A 181 7.49 -3.11 3.96
N PHE A 182 7.90 -3.28 5.23
CA PHE A 182 7.59 -4.47 6.01
C PHE A 182 6.09 -4.60 6.28
N SER A 183 5.44 -3.49 6.61
CA SER A 183 3.98 -3.41 6.76
C SER A 183 3.24 -3.96 5.54
N ALA A 184 3.71 -3.65 4.34
CA ALA A 184 3.12 -4.13 3.09
C ALA A 184 3.53 -5.57 2.74
N VAL A 185 4.83 -5.88 2.79
CA VAL A 185 5.38 -7.15 2.29
C VAL A 185 5.01 -8.33 3.18
N PHE A 186 4.99 -8.11 4.49
CA PHE A 186 4.77 -9.16 5.49
C PHE A 186 3.38 -9.12 6.16
N HIS A 187 2.45 -8.28 5.68
CA HIS A 187 1.15 -8.10 6.33
C HIS A 187 0.42 -9.40 6.64
N ARG A 188 0.52 -10.41 5.76
CA ARG A 188 -0.14 -11.71 5.96
C ARG A 188 0.52 -12.56 7.05
N PHE A 189 1.78 -12.28 7.41
CA PHE A 189 2.46 -12.94 8.52
C PHE A 189 2.13 -12.30 9.86
N MET A 190 1.74 -11.03 9.87
CA MET A 190 1.41 -10.27 11.08
C MET A 190 0.00 -10.57 11.62
N ASN A 191 -0.82 -11.31 10.86
CA ASN A 191 -2.20 -11.61 11.20
C ASN A 191 -2.44 -13.12 11.47
N GLY A 192 -3.44 -13.42 12.30
CA GLY A 192 -3.92 -14.78 12.59
C GLY A 192 -3.21 -15.47 13.76
N ASN A 193 -3.57 -16.75 14.02
CA ASN A 193 -3.13 -17.51 15.19
C ASN A 193 -1.61 -17.77 15.27
N ARG A 194 -0.90 -17.59 14.17
CA ARG A 194 0.56 -17.73 14.07
C ARG A 194 1.21 -16.43 13.65
N ALA A 195 0.66 -15.31 14.11
CA ALA A 195 1.20 -13.99 13.81
C ALA A 195 2.66 -13.86 14.25
N VAL A 196 3.43 -13.18 13.42
CA VAL A 196 4.81 -12.79 13.68
C VAL A 196 4.80 -11.30 13.99
N ALA A 197 5.38 -10.92 15.13
CA ALA A 197 5.51 -9.53 15.52
C ALA A 197 6.73 -8.90 14.86
N PHE A 198 6.53 -7.80 14.16
CA PHE A 198 7.59 -6.99 13.59
C PHE A 198 7.69 -5.67 14.35
N SER A 199 8.90 -5.22 14.62
CA SER A 199 9.14 -3.91 15.23
C SER A 199 10.32 -3.17 14.61
N LEU A 200 10.24 -1.85 14.65
CA LEU A 200 11.27 -0.93 14.17
C LEU A 200 11.60 0.05 15.30
N ASN A 201 12.85 0.06 15.74
CA ASN A 201 13.31 0.90 16.87
C ASN A 201 12.42 0.80 18.12
N GLY A 202 11.87 -0.41 18.38
CA GLY A 202 10.98 -0.66 19.52
C GLY A 202 9.50 -0.35 19.26
N THR A 203 9.15 0.24 18.14
CA THR A 203 7.76 0.49 17.74
C THR A 203 7.22 -0.66 16.91
N ALA A 204 6.05 -1.20 17.27
CA ALA A 204 5.43 -2.29 16.54
C ALA A 204 4.97 -1.83 15.13
N ILE A 205 5.32 -2.62 14.10
CA ILE A 205 4.87 -2.40 12.73
C ILE A 205 3.47 -3.00 12.58
N GLN A 206 2.51 -2.20 12.11
CA GLN A 206 1.16 -2.66 11.85
C GLN A 206 1.04 -3.20 10.41
N PRO A 207 0.26 -4.28 10.19
CA PRO A 207 0.05 -4.80 8.84
C PRO A 207 -0.79 -3.85 7.99
N TRP A 208 -0.37 -3.62 6.76
CA TRP A 208 -1.17 -2.92 5.76
C TRP A 208 -1.94 -3.92 4.90
N ASP A 209 -3.29 -3.91 5.00
CA ASP A 209 -4.13 -4.73 4.13
C ASP A 209 -4.45 -3.99 2.82
N PRO A 210 -3.89 -4.43 1.68
CA PRO A 210 -4.15 -3.79 0.40
C PRO A 210 -5.57 -4.01 -0.13
N PHE A 211 -6.32 -4.96 0.41
CA PHE A 211 -7.63 -5.35 -0.10
C PHE A 211 -8.80 -4.82 0.72
N LEU A 212 -8.52 -4.22 1.90
CA LEU A 212 -9.55 -3.76 2.83
C LEU A 212 -10.59 -4.86 3.09
N VAL A 213 -10.12 -6.07 3.46
CA VAL A 213 -11.01 -7.24 3.58
C VAL A 213 -12.05 -7.11 4.68
N ASP A 214 -11.78 -6.29 5.69
CA ASP A 214 -12.67 -6.04 6.83
C ASP A 214 -13.68 -4.91 6.56
N GLU A 215 -13.51 -4.17 5.46
CA GLU A 215 -14.44 -3.12 5.07
C GLU A 215 -15.70 -3.71 4.42
N ALA A 216 -16.86 -3.46 5.01
CA ALA A 216 -18.13 -4.02 4.56
C ALA A 216 -18.50 -3.64 3.12
N ALA A 217 -17.98 -2.51 2.62
CA ALA A 217 -18.23 -2.03 1.26
C ALA A 217 -17.23 -2.58 0.22
N THR A 218 -16.23 -3.36 0.64
CA THR A 218 -15.32 -4.04 -0.28
C THR A 218 -16.04 -5.18 -0.99
N GLN A 219 -15.94 -5.21 -2.32
CA GLN A 219 -16.55 -6.26 -3.12
C GLN A 219 -15.49 -7.32 -3.46
N ARG A 220 -15.70 -8.54 -2.97
CA ARG A 220 -14.91 -9.71 -3.38
C ARG A 220 -15.56 -10.33 -4.61
N LEU A 221 -14.79 -10.47 -5.68
CA LEU A 221 -15.24 -11.19 -6.86
C LEU A 221 -14.86 -12.67 -6.75
N PRO A 222 -15.43 -13.56 -7.58
CA PRO A 222 -15.17 -15.00 -7.47
C PRO A 222 -13.70 -15.34 -7.56
N LEU A 223 -13.23 -16.20 -6.64
CA LEU A 223 -11.90 -16.79 -6.66
C LEU A 223 -11.77 -17.74 -7.86
N GLU A 224 -10.77 -17.52 -8.69
CA GLU A 224 -10.43 -18.39 -9.81
C GLU A 224 -9.17 -19.20 -9.53
N ARG A 225 -9.19 -20.50 -9.93
CA ARG A 225 -8.07 -21.42 -9.78
C ARG A 225 -7.52 -21.80 -11.15
N LEU A 226 -6.40 -21.20 -11.51
CA LEU A 226 -5.74 -21.43 -12.79
C LEU A 226 -4.75 -22.60 -12.67
N ARG A 227 -4.90 -23.62 -13.52
CA ARG A 227 -3.99 -24.78 -13.53
C ARG A 227 -2.85 -24.56 -14.52
N PHE A 228 -1.62 -24.69 -14.02
CA PHE A 228 -0.43 -24.56 -14.84
C PHE A 228 0.67 -25.54 -14.38
N GLN A 229 1.19 -26.36 -15.26
CA GLN A 229 2.25 -27.36 -15.00
C GLN A 229 1.98 -28.25 -13.75
N GLY A 230 0.74 -28.68 -13.55
CA GLY A 230 0.36 -29.49 -12.39
C GLY A 230 0.14 -28.71 -11.08
N HIS A 231 0.39 -27.42 -11.07
CA HIS A 231 0.19 -26.52 -9.94
C HIS A 231 -1.08 -25.67 -10.11
N VAL A 232 -1.55 -25.13 -8.99
CA VAL A 232 -2.70 -24.22 -8.94
C VAL A 232 -2.20 -22.82 -8.57
N VAL A 233 -2.58 -21.83 -9.38
CA VAL A 233 -2.44 -20.40 -9.09
C VAL A 233 -3.81 -19.87 -8.70
N GLU A 234 -3.96 -19.34 -7.51
CA GLU A 234 -5.22 -18.75 -7.05
C GLU A 234 -5.24 -17.26 -7.37
N VAL A 235 -6.35 -16.80 -7.96
CA VAL A 235 -6.54 -15.41 -8.35
C VAL A 235 -7.86 -14.92 -7.77
N GLU A 236 -7.82 -13.96 -6.87
CA GLU A 236 -8.99 -13.37 -6.24
C GLU A 236 -9.04 -11.85 -6.48
N PRO A 237 -10.00 -11.35 -7.27
CA PRO A 237 -10.12 -9.93 -7.51
C PRO A 237 -10.96 -9.24 -6.43
N PHE A 238 -10.60 -7.98 -6.12
CA PHE A 238 -11.26 -7.11 -5.17
C PHE A 238 -11.56 -5.77 -5.82
N ILE A 239 -12.71 -5.19 -5.48
CA ILE A 239 -13.05 -3.81 -5.78
C ILE A 239 -13.16 -3.07 -4.46
N LEU A 240 -12.25 -2.14 -4.25
CA LEU A 240 -12.24 -1.34 -3.03
C LEU A 240 -13.41 -0.36 -3.00
N PRO A 241 -13.86 0.02 -1.80
CA PRO A 241 -14.90 1.01 -1.65
C PRO A 241 -14.52 2.35 -2.31
N HIS A 242 -15.51 3.03 -2.85
CA HIS A 242 -15.33 4.42 -3.26
C HIS A 242 -15.09 5.30 -2.02
N LEU A 243 -14.34 6.39 -2.18
CA LEU A 243 -14.02 7.38 -1.13
C LEU A 243 -15.24 7.77 -0.28
N SER A 244 -16.42 7.94 -0.91
CA SER A 244 -17.65 8.30 -0.21
C SER A 244 -18.17 7.27 0.80
N LYS A 245 -17.59 6.08 0.84
CA LYS A 245 -17.95 4.98 1.76
C LYS A 245 -16.88 4.66 2.79
N LEU A 246 -15.78 5.39 2.77
CA LEU A 246 -14.67 5.26 3.71
C LEU A 246 -14.62 6.52 4.59
N ASP A 247 -14.27 6.37 5.84
CA ASP A 247 -13.84 7.51 6.64
C ASP A 247 -12.46 8.02 6.18
N ILE A 248 -12.08 9.20 6.61
CA ILE A 248 -10.83 9.86 6.17
C ILE A 248 -9.60 9.02 6.55
N SER A 249 -9.62 8.39 7.72
CA SER A 249 -8.53 7.55 8.22
C SER A 249 -8.40 6.28 7.38
N ALA A 250 -9.49 5.54 7.17
CA ALA A 250 -9.55 4.35 6.34
C ALA A 250 -9.13 4.66 4.89
N HIS A 251 -9.57 5.80 4.34
CA HIS A 251 -9.17 6.25 3.00
C HIS A 251 -7.66 6.50 2.90
N ARG A 252 -7.08 7.19 3.89
CA ARG A 252 -5.64 7.47 3.93
C ARG A 252 -4.83 6.19 4.06
N THR A 253 -5.22 5.28 4.95
CA THR A 253 -4.58 3.97 5.14
C THR A 253 -4.67 3.13 3.87
N ALA A 254 -5.83 3.11 3.19
CA ALA A 254 -6.04 2.36 1.96
C ALA A 254 -5.20 2.87 0.78
N ALA A 255 -4.85 4.15 0.74
CA ALA A 255 -3.97 4.73 -0.26
C ALA A 255 -2.58 4.06 -0.25
N GLY A 256 -2.13 3.56 0.92
CA GLY A 256 -0.79 3.01 1.07
C GLY A 256 0.30 4.05 0.78
N LEU A 257 1.55 3.59 0.75
CA LEU A 257 2.72 4.46 0.66
C LEU A 257 2.85 5.28 -0.63
N ARG A 258 2.33 4.73 -1.73
CA ARG A 258 2.49 5.31 -3.08
C ARG A 258 1.20 5.93 -3.61
N GLY A 259 0.18 6.06 -2.77
CA GLY A 259 -1.13 6.58 -3.14
C GLY A 259 -2.00 5.59 -3.93
N TRP A 260 -3.27 5.91 -4.05
CA TRP A 260 -4.29 5.06 -4.67
C TRP A 260 -3.94 4.58 -6.08
N ASN A 261 -3.41 5.48 -6.92
CA ASN A 261 -3.12 5.16 -8.31
C ASN A 261 -1.99 4.16 -8.46
N ALA A 262 -0.96 4.25 -7.62
CA ALA A 262 0.20 3.36 -7.69
C ALA A 262 -0.09 1.93 -7.17
N HIS A 263 -1.19 1.75 -6.45
CA HIS A 263 -1.55 0.48 -5.83
C HIS A 263 -2.64 -0.30 -6.59
N GLN A 264 -3.03 0.11 -7.80
CA GLN A 264 -3.98 -0.64 -8.62
C GLN A 264 -3.33 -1.82 -9.34
N GLY A 265 -4.09 -2.89 -9.58
CA GLY A 265 -3.62 -4.03 -10.37
C GLY A 265 -3.37 -5.30 -9.58
N PHE A 266 -2.42 -6.10 -10.06
CA PHE A 266 -2.12 -7.41 -9.50
C PHE A 266 -1.18 -7.31 -8.31
N TYR A 267 -1.50 -8.07 -7.26
CA TYR A 267 -0.70 -8.29 -6.07
C TYR A 267 -0.20 -9.72 -6.08
N ILE A 268 1.08 -9.91 -6.33
CA ILE A 268 1.67 -11.25 -6.49
C ILE A 268 2.23 -11.71 -5.15
N TYR A 269 1.70 -12.80 -4.64
CA TYR A 269 2.16 -13.44 -3.41
C TYR A 269 2.84 -14.77 -3.69
N ARG A 270 3.89 -15.04 -2.96
CA ARG A 270 4.56 -16.33 -2.89
C ARG A 270 4.70 -16.76 -1.44
N ASN A 271 4.14 -17.88 -1.05
CA ASN A 271 4.13 -18.32 0.33
C ASN A 271 3.73 -17.21 1.32
N ARG A 272 2.63 -16.51 1.04
CA ARG A 272 2.11 -15.39 1.83
C ARG A 272 2.93 -14.09 1.76
N ARG A 273 4.18 -14.11 1.24
CA ARG A 273 5.01 -12.93 1.04
C ARG A 273 4.58 -12.17 -0.21
N LEU A 274 4.32 -10.88 -0.07
CA LEU A 274 4.03 -10.01 -1.20
C LEU A 274 5.32 -9.70 -1.97
N LEU A 275 5.32 -9.98 -3.29
CA LEU A 275 6.42 -9.70 -4.20
C LEU A 275 6.17 -8.42 -5.01
N VAL A 276 4.97 -8.30 -5.59
CA VAL A 276 4.57 -7.17 -6.43
C VAL A 276 3.36 -6.49 -5.79
N PRO A 277 3.48 -5.27 -5.28
CA PRO A 277 2.41 -4.54 -4.61
C PRO A 277 1.62 -3.65 -5.57
N GLY A 278 0.77 -4.22 -6.41
CA GLY A 278 -0.06 -3.49 -7.36
C GLY A 278 0.69 -3.07 -8.64
N ASP A 279 0.50 -3.83 -9.70
CA ASP A 279 1.05 -3.56 -11.03
C ASP A 279 0.19 -4.24 -12.10
N TRP A 280 0.17 -3.73 -13.31
CA TRP A 280 -0.52 -4.34 -14.44
C TRP A 280 0.35 -5.34 -15.21
N LEU A 281 1.47 -5.79 -14.64
CA LEU A 281 2.38 -6.85 -15.14
C LEU A 281 2.85 -6.62 -16.58
N GLY A 282 3.03 -5.37 -16.98
CA GLY A 282 3.45 -5.01 -18.33
C GLY A 282 2.47 -5.43 -19.44
N ILE A 283 1.18 -5.57 -19.14
CA ILE A 283 0.15 -5.85 -20.14
C ILE A 283 0.05 -4.64 -21.09
N LYS A 284 0.19 -4.91 -22.38
CA LYS A 284 0.21 -3.85 -23.40
C LYS A 284 -1.08 -3.01 -23.37
N GLY A 285 -0.93 -1.70 -23.32
CA GLY A 285 -2.04 -0.74 -23.29
C GLY A 285 -2.65 -0.52 -21.89
N TRP A 286 -2.17 -1.24 -20.86
CA TRP A 286 -2.63 -1.02 -19.48
C TRP A 286 -1.68 -0.07 -18.76
N ARG A 287 -2.26 0.98 -18.21
CA ARG A 287 -1.55 1.97 -17.38
C ARG A 287 -2.28 2.16 -16.07
N GLN A 288 -1.60 2.75 -15.12
CA GLN A 288 -2.22 3.21 -13.88
C GLN A 288 -3.08 4.44 -14.20
N GLU A 289 -4.38 4.29 -14.07
CA GLU A 289 -5.36 5.33 -14.39
C GLU A 289 -6.36 5.47 -13.24
N GLU A 290 -6.80 6.71 -12.99
CA GLU A 290 -7.63 7.10 -11.86
C GLU A 290 -8.90 6.22 -11.72
N HIS A 291 -9.57 5.94 -12.81
CA HIS A 291 -10.81 5.18 -12.79
C HIS A 291 -10.65 3.67 -12.55
N TYR A 292 -9.41 3.16 -12.48
CA TYR A 292 -9.10 1.78 -12.10
C TYR A 292 -8.45 1.64 -10.73
N LYS A 293 -8.23 2.75 -9.99
CA LYS A 293 -7.55 2.75 -8.70
C LYS A 293 -8.18 1.84 -7.64
N LEU A 294 -9.48 1.52 -7.79
CA LEU A 294 -10.19 0.62 -6.90
C LEU A 294 -10.00 -0.86 -7.23
N ALA A 295 -9.40 -1.19 -8.38
CA ALA A 295 -9.16 -2.57 -8.79
C ALA A 295 -7.90 -3.13 -8.14
N ARG A 296 -8.03 -4.19 -7.36
CA ARG A 296 -6.91 -4.94 -6.78
C ARG A 296 -7.13 -6.43 -6.98
N ILE A 297 -6.10 -7.13 -7.44
CA ILE A 297 -6.19 -8.54 -7.82
C ILE A 297 -5.10 -9.31 -7.11
N GLN A 298 -5.49 -10.14 -6.17
CA GLN A 298 -4.61 -11.04 -5.46
C GLN A 298 -4.26 -12.23 -6.32
N VAL A 299 -2.98 -12.60 -6.37
CA VAL A 299 -2.48 -13.79 -7.07
C VAL A 299 -1.54 -14.55 -6.15
N ASP A 300 -1.89 -15.76 -5.79
CA ASP A 300 -1.08 -16.62 -4.93
C ASP A 300 -0.37 -17.70 -5.75
N LEU A 301 0.98 -17.69 -5.67
CA LEU A 301 1.85 -18.60 -6.40
C LEU A 301 2.49 -19.64 -5.47
N PRO A 302 2.54 -20.92 -5.89
CA PRO A 302 3.44 -21.89 -5.27
C PRO A 302 4.90 -21.64 -5.69
N ASN A 303 5.87 -21.93 -4.81
CA ASN A 303 7.32 -21.75 -5.07
C ASN A 303 7.82 -22.49 -6.31
N ALA A 304 7.16 -23.60 -6.68
CA ALA A 304 7.54 -24.39 -7.84
C ALA A 304 7.45 -23.61 -9.17
N LEU A 305 6.68 -22.52 -9.20
CA LEU A 305 6.49 -21.69 -10.39
C LEU A 305 7.41 -20.44 -10.43
N ASP A 306 8.34 -20.27 -9.50
CA ASP A 306 9.26 -19.12 -9.45
C ASP A 306 10.02 -18.91 -10.76
N HIS A 307 10.45 -20.00 -11.41
CA HIS A 307 11.19 -19.91 -12.66
C HIS A 307 10.30 -19.43 -13.79
N GLU A 308 9.09 -19.96 -13.87
CA GLU A 308 8.12 -19.66 -14.92
C GLU A 308 7.60 -18.23 -14.86
N TRP A 309 7.57 -17.65 -13.66
CA TRP A 309 7.16 -16.27 -13.42
C TRP A 309 8.31 -15.27 -13.49
N GLU A 310 9.51 -15.71 -13.90
CA GLU A 310 10.69 -14.85 -14.04
C GLU A 310 10.89 -13.91 -12.83
N ILE A 311 10.64 -14.43 -11.61
CA ILE A 311 10.80 -13.63 -10.40
C ILE A 311 12.27 -13.25 -10.26
N ASP A 312 12.57 -11.96 -10.15
CA ASP A 312 13.92 -11.44 -10.03
C ASP A 312 14.54 -11.72 -8.65
N VAL A 313 15.87 -11.50 -8.54
CA VAL A 313 16.63 -11.76 -7.31
C VAL A 313 16.14 -10.86 -6.16
N THR A 314 15.78 -9.62 -6.48
CA THR A 314 15.27 -8.63 -5.53
C THR A 314 13.80 -8.84 -5.18
N LYS A 315 13.14 -9.86 -5.77
CA LYS A 315 11.72 -10.19 -5.55
C LYS A 315 10.79 -9.00 -5.75
N SER A 316 11.13 -8.11 -6.70
CA SER A 316 10.39 -6.88 -6.99
C SER A 316 9.61 -6.92 -8.30
N ARG A 317 9.87 -7.92 -9.13
CA ARG A 317 9.22 -8.11 -10.43
C ARG A 317 8.78 -9.54 -10.63
N ALA A 318 7.65 -9.72 -11.30
CA ALA A 318 7.14 -11.01 -11.72
C ALA A 318 6.56 -10.87 -13.13
N ARG A 319 6.90 -11.81 -14.01
CA ARG A 319 6.32 -11.92 -15.36
C ARG A 319 5.55 -13.21 -15.47
N PRO A 320 4.24 -13.15 -15.69
CA PRO A 320 3.44 -14.35 -15.84
C PRO A 320 3.80 -15.09 -17.14
N PRO A 321 3.84 -16.42 -17.13
CA PRO A 321 4.00 -17.22 -18.35
C PRO A 321 2.84 -16.96 -19.31
N GLU A 322 3.11 -17.04 -20.63
CA GLU A 322 2.16 -16.64 -21.67
C GLU A 322 0.82 -17.35 -21.58
N LYS A 323 0.82 -18.63 -21.16
CA LYS A 323 -0.43 -19.40 -20.97
C LYS A 323 -1.32 -18.83 -19.87
N LEU A 324 -0.75 -18.34 -18.77
CA LEU A 324 -1.49 -17.70 -17.68
C LEU A 324 -1.84 -16.25 -18.01
N ARG A 325 -1.02 -15.59 -18.82
CA ARG A 325 -1.20 -14.19 -19.19
C ARG A 325 -2.58 -13.89 -19.77
N ARG A 326 -3.08 -14.78 -20.64
CA ARG A 326 -4.42 -14.61 -21.24
C ARG A 326 -5.54 -14.63 -20.19
N GLU A 327 -5.47 -15.56 -19.23
CA GLU A 327 -6.45 -15.63 -18.16
C GLU A 327 -6.35 -14.42 -17.22
N LEU A 328 -5.13 -13.99 -16.87
CA LEU A 328 -4.92 -12.80 -16.07
C LEU A 328 -5.44 -11.54 -16.78
N VAL A 329 -5.26 -11.42 -18.10
CA VAL A 329 -5.84 -10.32 -18.88
C VAL A 329 -7.37 -10.35 -18.78
N ARG A 330 -8.01 -11.50 -19.00
CA ARG A 330 -9.47 -11.66 -18.90
C ARG A 330 -9.99 -11.24 -17.52
N ILE A 331 -9.36 -11.76 -16.46
CA ILE A 331 -9.74 -11.44 -15.06
C ILE A 331 -9.53 -9.94 -14.80
N GLY A 332 -8.40 -9.41 -15.22
CA GLY A 332 -8.08 -8.00 -15.05
C GLY A 332 -9.03 -7.06 -15.80
N GLU A 333 -9.44 -7.38 -17.04
CA GLU A 333 -10.43 -6.61 -17.81
C GLU A 333 -11.78 -6.59 -17.10
N SER A 334 -12.25 -7.74 -16.63
CA SER A 334 -13.48 -7.84 -15.83
C SER A 334 -13.39 -6.98 -14.57
N THR A 335 -12.30 -7.09 -13.82
CA THR A 335 -12.06 -6.33 -12.58
C THR A 335 -12.02 -4.82 -12.84
N ARG A 336 -11.26 -4.40 -13.86
CA ARG A 336 -11.18 -2.98 -14.29
C ARG A 336 -12.56 -2.43 -14.68
N SER A 337 -13.35 -3.21 -15.41
CA SER A 337 -14.71 -2.82 -15.81
C SER A 337 -15.61 -2.58 -14.59
N VAL A 338 -15.56 -3.45 -13.58
CA VAL A 338 -16.32 -3.28 -12.34
C VAL A 338 -15.80 -2.08 -11.54
N ALA A 339 -14.47 -1.95 -11.38
CA ALA A 339 -13.84 -0.83 -10.67
C ALA A 339 -14.24 0.51 -11.31
N LYS A 340 -14.17 0.61 -12.63
CA LYS A 340 -14.59 1.81 -13.37
C LYS A 340 -16.06 2.15 -13.11
N ARG A 341 -16.95 1.15 -13.06
CA ARG A 341 -18.36 1.39 -12.73
C ARG A 341 -18.52 1.92 -11.31
N VAL A 342 -17.85 1.32 -10.33
CA VAL A 342 -17.90 1.78 -8.93
C VAL A 342 -17.34 3.19 -8.80
N TYR A 343 -16.21 3.48 -9.46
CA TYR A 343 -15.61 4.81 -9.48
C TYR A 343 -16.53 5.85 -10.15
N SER A 344 -17.13 5.50 -11.30
CA SER A 344 -17.99 6.40 -12.07
C SER A 344 -19.41 6.54 -11.47
N HIS A 345 -19.82 5.67 -10.54
CA HIS A 345 -21.16 5.68 -9.93
C HIS A 345 -21.44 6.92 -9.07
N ARG A 346 -20.43 7.76 -8.84
CA ARG A 346 -20.63 9.08 -8.24
C ARG A 346 -21.36 10.05 -9.17
N GLY A 347 -21.42 9.78 -10.47
CA GLY A 347 -22.15 10.55 -11.49
C GLY A 347 -23.35 9.83 -12.09
N ALA A 348 -23.55 8.54 -11.81
CA ALA A 348 -24.72 7.81 -12.29
C ALA A 348 -25.69 7.51 -11.12
N LYS A 349 -26.96 7.66 -11.37
CA LYS A 349 -28.03 7.31 -10.43
C LYS A 349 -27.74 5.95 -9.78
N LEU A 350 -27.40 5.94 -8.49
CA LEU A 350 -27.56 4.74 -7.68
C LEU A 350 -29.04 4.39 -7.80
N VAL A 351 -29.36 3.22 -8.36
CA VAL A 351 -30.73 2.71 -8.33
C VAL A 351 -31.10 2.61 -6.84
N PRO A 352 -32.04 3.37 -6.34
CA PRO A 352 -32.42 3.30 -4.94
C PRO A 352 -32.97 1.91 -4.65
N ALA A 353 -32.74 1.38 -3.46
CA ALA A 353 -33.65 0.40 -2.89
C ALA A 353 -35.06 0.98 -3.00
N GLU A 354 -36.03 0.18 -3.50
CA GLU A 354 -37.37 0.56 -3.88
C GLU A 354 -37.94 1.78 -3.11
N GLY A 355 -38.15 2.90 -3.83
CA GLY A 355 -38.94 4.05 -3.35
C GLY A 355 -38.21 5.35 -3.04
N GLN A 356 -36.84 5.46 -3.23
CA GLN A 356 -36.11 6.69 -2.90
C GLN A 356 -35.31 7.24 -4.09
N GLU A 357 -35.78 8.26 -4.76
CA GLU A 357 -35.06 9.01 -5.79
C GLU A 357 -34.06 9.98 -5.15
N ARG A 358 -32.76 9.78 -5.41
CA ARG A 358 -31.73 10.80 -5.13
C ARG A 358 -31.77 11.87 -6.22
N VAL A 359 -31.83 13.12 -5.83
CA VAL A 359 -31.83 14.25 -6.76
C VAL A 359 -30.44 14.87 -6.78
N PHE A 360 -29.80 14.87 -7.94
CA PHE A 360 -28.49 15.48 -8.14
C PHE A 360 -28.62 16.83 -8.84
N LEU A 361 -27.73 17.76 -8.50
CA LEU A 361 -27.69 19.06 -9.17
C LEU A 361 -27.14 18.95 -10.61
N TRP A 362 -26.27 17.97 -10.88
CA TRP A 362 -25.70 17.75 -12.21
C TRP A 362 -26.25 16.47 -12.85
N GLU A 363 -26.57 16.56 -14.12
CA GLU A 363 -26.98 15.42 -14.95
C GLU A 363 -25.94 15.19 -16.05
N GLN A 364 -25.59 13.92 -16.25
CA GLN A 364 -24.75 13.49 -17.37
C GLN A 364 -25.63 13.00 -18.51
N THR A 365 -25.47 13.57 -19.69
CA THR A 365 -26.13 13.10 -20.91
C THR A 365 -25.09 12.60 -21.90
N ALA A 366 -25.30 11.38 -22.44
CA ALA A 366 -24.46 10.81 -23.47
C ALA A 366 -25.24 10.75 -24.80
N LYS A 367 -24.73 11.41 -25.83
CA LYS A 367 -25.25 11.34 -27.21
C LYS A 367 -24.10 11.11 -28.18
N HIS A 368 -24.24 10.14 -29.07
CA HIS A 368 -23.26 9.85 -30.14
C HIS A 368 -21.82 9.72 -29.64
N ASN A 369 -21.59 9.00 -28.55
CA ASN A 369 -20.28 8.82 -27.92
C ASN A 369 -19.65 10.10 -27.32
N GLN A 370 -20.44 11.18 -27.21
CA GLN A 370 -20.04 12.42 -26.54
C GLN A 370 -20.81 12.55 -25.23
N VAL A 371 -20.10 12.93 -24.16
CA VAL A 371 -20.67 13.14 -22.84
C VAL A 371 -20.75 14.62 -22.55
N SER A 372 -21.90 15.09 -22.11
CA SER A 372 -22.10 16.46 -21.65
C SER A 372 -22.68 16.48 -20.23
N TYR A 373 -22.31 17.48 -19.46
CA TYR A 373 -22.80 17.70 -18.10
C TYR A 373 -23.72 18.92 -18.09
N ARG A 374 -24.91 18.76 -17.50
CA ARG A 374 -25.91 19.83 -17.42
C ARG A 374 -26.44 19.94 -15.99
N VAL A 375 -26.81 21.15 -15.62
CA VAL A 375 -27.53 21.40 -14.36
C VAL A 375 -28.93 20.85 -14.47
N ASN A 376 -29.36 20.04 -13.51
CA ASN A 376 -30.70 19.49 -13.43
C ASN A 376 -31.72 20.60 -13.25
N ARG A 377 -32.49 20.87 -14.31
CA ARG A 377 -33.55 21.90 -14.29
C ARG A 377 -34.74 21.52 -13.39
N ASP A 378 -34.86 20.24 -13.06
CA ASP A 378 -35.88 19.71 -12.18
C ASP A 378 -35.48 19.73 -10.71
N HIS A 379 -34.24 20.11 -10.40
CA HIS A 379 -33.80 20.29 -9.03
C HIS A 379 -34.64 21.40 -8.33
N PRO A 380 -35.19 21.15 -7.13
CA PRO A 380 -36.12 22.06 -6.45
C PRO A 380 -35.60 23.49 -6.30
N LEU A 381 -34.35 23.64 -5.86
CA LEU A 381 -33.71 24.95 -5.71
C LEU A 381 -33.55 25.66 -7.06
N VAL A 382 -33.19 24.95 -8.13
CA VAL A 382 -33.05 25.54 -9.48
C VAL A 382 -34.42 26.04 -9.99
N LYS A 383 -35.49 25.27 -9.77
CA LYS A 383 -36.87 25.68 -10.11
C LYS A 383 -37.28 26.92 -9.34
N GLN A 384 -37.02 26.95 -8.04
CA GLN A 384 -37.41 28.08 -7.19
C GLN A 384 -36.66 29.36 -7.56
N VAL A 385 -35.33 29.30 -7.74
CA VAL A 385 -34.50 30.44 -8.15
C VAL A 385 -34.95 30.95 -9.52
N ARG A 386 -35.23 30.05 -10.47
CA ARG A 386 -35.75 30.42 -11.80
C ARG A 386 -37.11 31.15 -11.70
N ALA A 387 -38.02 30.64 -10.84
CA ALA A 387 -39.35 31.26 -10.64
C ALA A 387 -39.23 32.63 -9.96
N ALA A 388 -38.29 32.81 -9.03
CA ALA A 388 -38.07 34.07 -8.33
C ALA A 388 -37.26 35.10 -9.13
N CYS A 389 -36.61 34.67 -10.22
CA CYS A 389 -35.79 35.56 -11.04
C CYS A 389 -36.66 36.40 -11.97
N SER A 390 -36.56 37.74 -11.86
CA SER A 390 -37.29 38.68 -12.71
C SER A 390 -36.83 38.65 -14.18
N ASP A 391 -35.63 38.13 -14.46
CA ASP A 391 -35.04 38.03 -15.79
C ASP A 391 -34.70 36.56 -16.12
N ALA A 392 -35.68 35.79 -16.50
CA ALA A 392 -35.53 34.38 -16.84
C ALA A 392 -34.53 34.11 -17.99
N PRO A 393 -34.40 34.98 -19.03
CA PRO A 393 -33.36 34.86 -20.04
C PRO A 393 -31.93 34.95 -19.43
N LYS A 394 -31.65 35.90 -18.54
CA LYS A 394 -30.32 36.04 -17.91
C LYS A 394 -30.00 34.84 -17.01
N PHE A 395 -30.96 34.34 -16.24
CA PHE A 395 -30.79 33.11 -15.45
C PHE A 395 -30.41 31.93 -16.36
N SER A 396 -31.15 31.74 -17.46
CA SER A 396 -30.90 30.65 -18.41
C SER A 396 -29.52 30.79 -19.08
N ALA A 397 -29.10 32.00 -19.39
CA ALA A 397 -27.78 32.29 -19.99
C ALA A 397 -26.65 32.01 -18.98
N LEU A 398 -26.83 32.40 -17.71
CA LEU A 398 -25.85 32.11 -16.64
C LEU A 398 -25.67 30.62 -16.45
N ILE A 399 -26.77 29.86 -16.32
CA ILE A 399 -26.68 28.42 -16.15
C ILE A 399 -26.01 27.75 -17.36
N ARG A 400 -26.35 28.19 -18.58
CA ARG A 400 -25.71 27.68 -19.79
C ARG A 400 -24.22 28.00 -19.84
N LEU A 401 -23.83 29.20 -19.42
CA LEU A 401 -22.43 29.58 -19.33
C LEU A 401 -21.66 28.68 -18.35
N ILE A 402 -22.23 28.40 -17.18
CA ILE A 402 -21.67 27.47 -16.20
C ILE A 402 -21.51 26.06 -16.80
N GLU A 403 -22.51 25.57 -17.54
CA GLU A 403 -22.47 24.25 -18.19
C GLU A 403 -21.39 24.13 -19.27
N GLU A 404 -21.23 25.18 -20.09
CA GLU A 404 -20.29 25.17 -21.22
C GLU A 404 -18.85 25.52 -20.82
N THR A 405 -18.65 26.13 -19.65
CA THR A 405 -17.32 26.56 -19.17
C THR A 405 -16.76 25.71 -18.04
N ILE A 406 -17.37 24.57 -17.74
CA ILE A 406 -16.78 23.62 -16.76
C ILE A 406 -15.38 23.27 -17.19
N PRO A 407 -14.35 23.53 -16.37
CA PRO A 407 -12.96 23.30 -16.75
C PRO A 407 -12.58 21.81 -16.63
N VAL A 408 -13.33 20.93 -17.34
CA VAL A 408 -13.15 19.47 -17.29
C VAL A 408 -11.70 19.05 -17.55
N PRO A 409 -10.96 19.61 -18.54
CA PRO A 409 -9.57 19.26 -18.75
C PRO A 409 -8.69 19.58 -17.53
N LEU A 410 -8.89 20.75 -16.92
CA LEU A 410 -8.12 21.20 -15.76
C LEU A 410 -8.44 20.33 -14.53
N ILE A 411 -9.72 20.05 -14.29
CA ILE A 411 -10.17 19.14 -13.21
C ILE A 411 -9.53 17.77 -13.40
N THR A 412 -9.56 17.23 -14.62
CA THR A 412 -8.97 15.92 -14.93
C THR A 412 -7.45 15.89 -14.73
N ILE A 413 -6.74 16.97 -15.10
CA ILE A 413 -5.29 17.08 -14.90
C ILE A 413 -4.99 17.15 -13.41
N THR A 414 -5.68 18.00 -12.65
CA THR A 414 -5.49 18.15 -11.22
C THR A 414 -5.78 16.85 -10.46
N ASP A 415 -6.87 16.17 -10.82
CA ASP A 415 -7.25 14.89 -10.23
C ASP A 415 -6.26 13.76 -10.56
N ARG A 416 -5.56 13.85 -11.72
CA ARG A 416 -4.48 12.92 -12.09
C ARG A 416 -3.16 13.21 -11.41
N GLU A 417 -2.77 14.47 -11.32
CA GLU A 417 -1.46 14.89 -10.81
C GLU A 417 -1.43 14.93 -9.28
N LYS A 418 -2.55 15.31 -8.66
CA LYS A 418 -2.67 15.55 -7.23
C LYS A 418 -4.03 15.06 -6.68
N PRO A 419 -4.33 13.76 -6.76
CA PRO A 419 -5.63 13.22 -6.35
C PRO A 419 -5.96 13.49 -4.88
N ASP A 420 -4.93 13.51 -4.02
CA ASP A 420 -5.08 13.73 -2.58
C ASP A 420 -5.26 15.23 -2.21
N GLN A 421 -5.14 16.15 -3.17
CA GLN A 421 -5.35 17.60 -2.97
C GLN A 421 -6.72 18.07 -3.48
N THR A 422 -7.55 17.17 -4.03
CA THR A 422 -8.90 17.53 -4.47
C THR A 422 -9.80 17.70 -3.25
N ILE A 423 -10.16 18.94 -2.97
CA ILE A 423 -11.05 19.32 -1.85
C ILE A 423 -12.44 18.74 -2.11
N GLY A 424 -12.97 18.01 -1.14
CA GLY A 424 -14.33 17.47 -1.18
C GLY A 424 -15.41 18.57 -1.10
N PRO A 425 -16.66 18.28 -1.47
CA PRO A 425 -17.74 19.26 -1.35
C PRO A 425 -17.89 19.74 0.09
N PHE A 426 -17.80 21.05 0.28
CA PHE A 426 -17.90 21.75 1.58
C PHE A 426 -16.77 21.46 2.61
N GLU A 427 -15.69 20.80 2.22
CA GLU A 427 -14.61 20.42 3.14
C GLU A 427 -13.91 21.63 3.78
N THR A 428 -13.90 22.77 3.08
CA THR A 428 -13.34 24.04 3.57
C THR A 428 -14.39 25.06 4.02
N SER A 429 -15.68 24.71 3.91
CA SER A 429 -16.78 25.62 4.25
C SER A 429 -17.08 25.56 5.74
N LYS A 430 -17.51 26.69 6.30
CA LYS A 430 -17.99 26.75 7.69
C LYS A 430 -19.32 26.03 7.80
N GLU A 431 -19.58 25.41 8.94
CA GLU A 431 -20.87 24.73 9.21
C GLU A 431 -22.07 25.64 8.98
N SER A 432 -21.95 26.94 9.34
CA SER A 432 -23.00 27.93 9.10
C SER A 432 -23.34 28.13 7.62
N GLU A 433 -22.35 28.02 6.72
CA GLU A 433 -22.56 28.14 5.28
C GLU A 433 -23.26 26.88 4.72
N ILE A 434 -22.89 25.73 5.26
CA ILE A 434 -23.52 24.44 4.88
C ILE A 434 -24.97 24.42 5.33
N LEU A 435 -25.24 24.82 6.58
CA LEU A 435 -26.57 24.94 7.14
C LEU A 435 -27.45 25.90 6.33
N GLU A 436 -26.90 27.03 5.89
CA GLU A 436 -27.65 28.00 5.07
C GLU A 436 -28.06 27.34 3.73
N VAL A 437 -27.17 26.63 3.06
CA VAL A 437 -27.50 25.91 1.81
C VAL A 437 -28.55 24.84 2.07
N MET A 438 -28.42 24.08 3.15
CA MET A 438 -29.42 23.07 3.54
C MET A 438 -30.78 23.68 3.78
N ARG A 439 -30.86 24.83 4.49
CA ARG A 439 -32.14 25.57 4.74
C ARG A 439 -32.77 26.01 3.43
N GLN A 440 -32.00 26.56 2.49
CA GLN A 440 -32.52 26.99 1.19
C GLN A 440 -33.05 25.82 0.38
N VAL A 441 -32.39 24.66 0.38
CA VAL A 441 -32.88 23.44 -0.27
C VAL A 441 -34.14 22.93 0.43
N PHE A 442 -34.17 22.91 1.76
CA PHE A 442 -35.33 22.50 2.55
C PHE A 442 -36.53 23.40 2.28
N ALA A 443 -36.35 24.72 2.30
CA ALA A 443 -37.42 25.67 1.96
C ALA A 443 -37.96 25.46 0.55
N SER A 444 -37.07 25.13 -0.41
CA SER A 444 -37.46 24.83 -1.80
C SER A 444 -38.27 23.54 -1.91
N LEU A 445 -37.94 22.52 -1.12
CA LEU A 445 -38.73 21.29 -1.02
C LEU A 445 -40.11 21.55 -0.40
N ARG A 446 -40.18 22.37 0.64
CA ARG A 446 -41.46 22.80 1.25
C ARG A 446 -42.32 23.58 0.27
N ALA A 447 -41.73 24.53 -0.46
CA ALA A 447 -42.43 25.32 -1.49
C ALA A 447 -42.95 24.46 -2.66
N SER A 448 -42.37 23.28 -2.91
CA SER A 448 -42.85 22.32 -3.91
C SER A 448 -44.04 21.48 -3.45
N GLY A 449 -44.58 21.74 -2.23
CA GLY A 449 -45.76 21.09 -1.70
C GLY A 449 -45.53 19.84 -0.85
N LEU A 450 -44.26 19.51 -0.56
CA LEU A 450 -43.93 18.37 0.31
C LEU A 450 -44.26 18.69 1.79
N SER A 451 -44.75 17.71 2.52
CA SER A 451 -44.85 17.81 3.97
C SER A 451 -43.46 17.99 4.61
N ARG A 452 -43.42 18.52 5.83
CA ARG A 452 -42.16 18.71 6.58
C ARG A 452 -41.36 17.41 6.65
N ARG A 453 -41.99 16.32 7.04
CA ARG A 453 -41.36 15.00 7.17
C ARG A 453 -40.81 14.49 5.84
N GLU A 454 -41.52 14.65 4.76
CA GLU A 454 -41.08 14.26 3.41
C GLU A 454 -39.92 15.14 2.95
N ALA A 455 -39.96 16.45 3.23
CA ALA A 455 -38.89 17.39 2.88
C ALA A 455 -37.58 17.06 3.64
N LEU A 456 -37.65 16.73 4.93
CA LEU A 456 -36.52 16.29 5.73
C LEU A 456 -35.94 14.97 5.22
N LEU A 457 -36.79 13.98 4.96
CA LEU A 457 -36.38 12.71 4.38
C LEU A 457 -35.69 12.90 3.01
N ARG A 458 -36.23 13.77 2.18
CA ARG A 458 -35.58 14.10 0.90
C ARG A 458 -34.31 14.85 1.07
N LEU A 459 -34.23 15.85 1.95
CA LEU A 459 -33.00 16.62 2.22
C LEU A 459 -31.83 15.70 2.60
N ALA A 460 -32.09 14.68 3.44
CA ALA A 460 -31.12 13.69 3.83
C ALA A 460 -30.57 12.83 2.66
N HIS A 461 -31.23 12.85 1.50
CA HIS A 461 -30.81 12.13 0.29
C HIS A 461 -30.23 13.04 -0.81
N PHE A 462 -30.16 14.36 -0.54
CA PHE A 462 -29.51 15.30 -1.45
C PHE A 462 -27.99 15.28 -1.27
N GLU A 463 -27.26 14.97 -2.32
CA GLU A 463 -25.80 15.16 -2.31
C GLU A 463 -25.45 16.66 -2.27
N PRO A 464 -24.50 17.07 -1.42
CA PRO A 464 -23.59 16.25 -0.58
C PRO A 464 -24.03 16.12 0.89
N PHE A 465 -25.25 16.44 1.28
CA PHE A 465 -25.73 16.53 2.67
C PHE A 465 -25.68 15.23 3.49
N PRO A 466 -25.80 14.00 2.91
CA PRO A 466 -25.58 12.76 3.68
C PRO A 466 -24.24 12.67 4.41
N ARG A 467 -23.28 13.53 4.05
CA ARG A 467 -21.96 13.61 4.70
C ARG A 467 -21.95 14.44 5.98
N PHE A 468 -23.04 15.15 6.27
CA PHE A 468 -23.18 16.06 7.39
C PHE A 468 -24.42 15.69 8.24
N PRO A 469 -24.44 14.48 8.84
CA PRO A 469 -25.62 14.00 9.56
C PRO A 469 -25.96 14.87 10.78
N GLU A 470 -24.96 15.44 11.44
CA GLU A 470 -25.15 16.34 12.58
C GLU A 470 -25.87 17.62 12.18
N LEU A 471 -25.53 18.21 11.03
CA LEU A 471 -26.19 19.42 10.54
C LEU A 471 -27.62 19.15 10.04
N LEU A 472 -27.87 17.94 9.51
CA LEU A 472 -29.23 17.51 9.20
C LEU A 472 -30.10 17.42 10.46
N GLN A 473 -29.52 16.96 11.56
CA GLN A 473 -30.19 16.88 12.86
C GLN A 473 -30.53 18.28 13.39
N THR A 474 -29.64 19.25 13.23
CA THR A 474 -29.88 20.66 13.60
C THR A 474 -31.09 21.23 12.86
N ILE A 475 -31.25 20.97 11.54
CA ILE A 475 -32.42 21.42 10.78
C ILE A 475 -33.70 20.72 11.25
N GLN A 476 -33.62 19.49 11.75
CA GLN A 476 -34.75 18.79 12.35
C GLN A 476 -35.22 19.46 13.65
N GLU A 477 -34.28 19.91 14.47
CA GLU A 477 -34.54 20.51 15.79
C GLU A 477 -34.95 21.97 15.69
N GLU A 478 -34.40 22.77 14.77
CA GLU A 478 -34.72 24.20 14.61
C GLU A 478 -36.20 24.50 14.26
N ASP A 479 -36.87 23.54 13.70
CA ASP A 479 -38.25 23.66 13.20
C ASP A 479 -39.31 22.89 14.05
N GLU A 480 -38.95 22.36 15.22
CA GLU A 480 -39.93 21.85 16.18
C GLU A 480 -40.64 23.03 16.86
N PRO A 481 -41.99 23.09 16.83
CA PRO A 481 -42.78 24.20 17.38
C PRO A 481 -42.72 24.26 18.91
#